data_8925c5fa2fb8eba626b734f6a2bbd9bd
#
_entry.id   8925c5fa2fb8eba626b734f6a2bbd9bd
#
_cell.length_a   1.000
_cell.length_b   1.000
_cell.length_c   1.000
_cell.angle_alpha   90.00
_cell.angle_beta   90.00
_cell.angle_gamma   90.00
#
_symmetry.space_group_name_H-M   'P 1'
#
loop_
_entity.id
_entity.type
_entity.pdbx_description
1 polymer ?
#
loop_
_entity_poly.entity_id
_entity_poly.type
_entity_poly.pdbx_seq_one_letter_code
_entity_poly.pdbx_strand_id
1 'polypeptide(L)'
;MTQFLQYLFWISIIIVFYTYIGYGILLYILVKIKEKFHPKQLLTFPVPLPDVTLLIAAYNEEKIVKAKMDNCETLDYPKNKLHVIWVTDGSTDSTNMLLATYPKVTVLFSPERRGKTAALNRAMPFIK
;
A
#
# COMPACT_ATOMS: atom_id res chain seq x y z
N MET A 1 -25.87 25.09 -38.40
CA MET A 1 -24.47 24.79 -38.04
C MET A 1 -24.05 25.44 -36.69
N THR A 2 -24.37 26.72 -36.47
CA THR A 2 -24.06 27.46 -35.23
C THR A 2 -24.72 26.86 -33.95
N GLN A 3 -25.98 26.45 -34.01
CA GLN A 3 -26.66 25.86 -32.84
C GLN A 3 -26.06 24.51 -32.42
N PHE A 4 -25.67 23.67 -33.38
CA PHE A 4 -25.00 22.41 -33.08
C PHE A 4 -23.66 22.61 -32.35
N LEU A 5 -22.86 23.58 -32.79
CA LEU A 5 -21.60 23.93 -32.13
C LEU A 5 -21.82 24.48 -30.72
N GLN A 6 -22.89 25.25 -30.50
CA GLN A 6 -23.27 25.72 -29.17
C GLN A 6 -23.62 24.56 -28.22
N TYR A 7 -24.42 23.60 -28.68
CA TYR A 7 -24.74 22.42 -27.85
C TYR A 7 -23.50 21.59 -27.53
N LEU A 8 -22.63 21.38 -28.52
CA LEU A 8 -21.37 20.65 -28.30
C LEU A 8 -20.50 21.33 -27.24
N PHE A 9 -20.38 22.65 -27.31
CA PHE A 9 -19.62 23.47 -26.36
C PHE A 9 -20.16 23.32 -24.92
N TRP A 10 -21.46 23.49 -24.73
CA TRP A 10 -22.06 23.35 -23.39
C TRP A 10 -21.98 21.94 -22.84
N ILE A 11 -22.18 20.92 -23.68
CA ILE A 11 -22.01 19.51 -23.27
C ILE A 11 -20.56 19.26 -22.83
N SER A 12 -19.58 19.77 -23.56
CA SER A 12 -18.17 19.62 -23.19
C SER A 12 -17.86 20.26 -21.84
N ILE A 13 -18.39 21.46 -21.56
CA ILE A 13 -18.23 22.12 -20.26
C ILE A 13 -18.85 21.28 -19.14
N ILE A 14 -20.05 20.73 -19.35
CA ILE A 14 -20.73 19.89 -18.38
C ILE A 14 -19.91 18.61 -18.08
N ILE A 15 -19.38 17.96 -19.12
CA ILE A 15 -18.52 16.79 -18.96
C ILE A 15 -17.26 17.12 -18.15
N VAL A 16 -16.59 18.21 -18.48
CA VAL A 16 -15.40 18.64 -17.76
C VAL A 16 -15.73 18.94 -16.29
N PHE A 17 -16.77 19.71 -16.05
CA PHE A 17 -17.21 20.04 -14.69
C PHE A 17 -17.57 18.77 -13.90
N TYR A 18 -18.31 17.86 -14.50
CA TYR A 18 -18.68 16.58 -13.88
C TYR A 18 -17.43 15.75 -13.55
N THR A 19 -16.47 15.66 -14.47
CA THR A 19 -15.27 14.85 -14.29
C THR A 19 -14.40 15.34 -13.13
N TYR A 20 -14.23 16.65 -13.00
CA TYR A 20 -13.33 17.23 -11.98
C TYR A 20 -14.00 17.48 -10.63
N ILE A 21 -15.29 17.82 -10.61
CA ILE A 21 -15.99 18.25 -9.41
C ILE A 21 -17.22 17.39 -9.14
N GLY A 22 -18.08 17.22 -10.13
CA GLY A 22 -19.40 16.59 -9.99
C GLY A 22 -19.31 15.13 -9.56
N TYR A 23 -18.32 14.39 -10.06
CA TYR A 23 -18.10 12.98 -9.68
C TYR A 23 -17.80 12.84 -8.18
N GLY A 24 -16.95 13.70 -7.63
CA GLY A 24 -16.62 13.67 -6.21
C GLY A 24 -17.83 13.96 -5.33
N ILE A 25 -18.65 14.96 -5.71
CA ILE A 25 -19.88 15.31 -5.00
C ILE A 25 -20.88 14.17 -5.08
N LEU A 26 -21.10 13.61 -6.27
CA LEU A 26 -22.01 12.47 -6.47
C LEU A 26 -21.60 11.28 -5.61
N LEU A 27 -20.30 10.94 -5.63
CA LEU A 27 -19.78 9.83 -4.83
C LEU A 27 -19.96 10.06 -3.32
N TYR A 28 -19.69 11.28 -2.85
CA TYR A 28 -19.94 11.66 -1.45
C TYR A 28 -21.41 11.46 -1.05
N ILE A 29 -22.34 11.93 -1.89
CA ILE A 29 -23.78 11.77 -1.64
C ILE A 29 -24.16 10.28 -1.60
N LEU A 30 -23.70 9.49 -2.59
CA LEU A 30 -23.98 8.05 -2.64
C LEU A 30 -23.43 7.30 -1.42
N VAL A 31 -22.22 7.66 -0.96
CA VAL A 31 -21.64 7.07 0.25
C VAL A 31 -22.48 7.42 1.47
N LYS A 32 -22.90 8.69 1.63
CA LYS A 32 -23.77 9.09 2.73
C LYS A 32 -25.13 8.40 2.74
N ILE A 33 -25.73 8.22 1.57
CA ILE A 33 -26.97 7.45 1.41
C ILE A 33 -26.72 5.99 1.83
N LYS A 34 -25.65 5.37 1.32
CA LYS A 34 -25.30 3.99 1.68
C LYS A 34 -25.04 3.82 3.18
N GLU A 35 -24.32 4.74 3.82
CA GLU A 35 -24.05 4.71 5.27
C GLU A 35 -25.36 4.78 6.09
N LYS A 36 -26.37 5.52 5.60
CA LYS A 36 -27.68 5.61 6.26
C LYS A 36 -28.47 4.29 6.20
N PHE A 37 -28.41 3.58 5.08
CA PHE A 37 -29.10 2.30 4.89
C PHE A 37 -28.30 1.09 5.37
N HIS A 38 -26.97 1.20 5.38
CA HIS A 38 -26.05 0.16 5.85
C HIS A 38 -25.06 0.80 6.82
N PRO A 39 -25.44 0.96 8.09
CA PRO A 39 -24.52 1.51 9.10
C PRO A 39 -23.26 0.65 9.11
N LYS A 40 -22.10 1.31 9.19
CA LYS A 40 -20.81 0.63 9.28
C LYS A 40 -20.87 -0.34 10.46
N GLN A 41 -20.85 -1.62 10.19
CA GLN A 41 -20.52 -2.59 11.22
C GLN A 41 -19.10 -2.25 11.68
N LEU A 42 -18.97 -1.90 12.96
CA LEU A 42 -17.66 -1.86 13.59
C LEU A 42 -17.04 -3.23 13.33
N LEU A 43 -15.96 -3.25 12.55
CA LEU A 43 -15.19 -4.45 12.34
C LEU A 43 -14.67 -4.86 13.72
N THR A 44 -15.40 -5.76 14.38
CA THR A 44 -14.86 -6.47 15.53
C THR A 44 -13.77 -7.36 14.97
N PHE A 45 -12.53 -7.00 15.25
CA PHE A 45 -11.40 -7.84 14.87
C PHE A 45 -11.62 -9.25 15.42
N PRO A 46 -11.40 -10.28 14.60
CA PRO A 46 -11.51 -11.65 15.11
C PRO A 46 -10.54 -11.83 16.29
N VAL A 47 -11.03 -12.41 17.35
CA VAL A 47 -10.18 -12.81 18.46
C VAL A 47 -10.09 -14.35 18.40
N PRO A 48 -8.90 -14.89 18.20
CA PRO A 48 -7.57 -14.28 18.21
C PRO A 48 -7.19 -13.56 16.89
N LEU A 49 -6.41 -12.47 17.01
CA LEU A 49 -5.86 -11.73 15.85
C LEU A 49 -5.07 -12.70 14.94
N PRO A 50 -5.13 -12.55 13.60
CA PRO A 50 -4.38 -13.40 12.66
C PRO A 50 -2.88 -13.15 12.72
N ASP A 51 -2.08 -14.05 12.17
CA ASP A 51 -0.69 -13.77 11.86
C ASP A 51 -0.62 -12.83 10.64
N VAL A 52 0.28 -11.87 10.69
CA VAL A 52 0.46 -10.85 9.63
C VAL A 52 1.91 -10.79 9.22
N THR A 53 2.16 -10.83 7.91
CA THR A 53 3.49 -10.63 7.35
C THR A 53 3.59 -9.25 6.71
N LEU A 54 4.48 -8.41 7.22
CA LEU A 54 4.85 -7.14 6.62
C LEU A 54 6.00 -7.37 5.64
N LEU A 55 5.70 -7.29 4.35
CA LEU A 55 6.65 -7.52 3.28
C LEU A 55 7.19 -6.19 2.74
N ILE A 56 8.51 -6.00 2.79
CA ILE A 56 9.20 -4.76 2.40
C ILE A 56 10.20 -5.09 1.30
N ALA A 57 9.97 -4.57 0.10
CA ALA A 57 10.92 -4.66 -1.01
C ALA A 57 11.86 -3.44 -0.99
N ALA A 58 13.17 -3.68 -1.05
CA ALA A 58 14.20 -2.64 -0.97
C ALA A 58 15.27 -2.81 -2.06
N TYR A 59 15.78 -1.68 -2.53
CA TYR A 59 16.93 -1.59 -3.40
C TYR A 59 17.72 -0.33 -3.06
N ASN A 60 18.92 -0.49 -2.49
CA ASN A 60 19.80 0.61 -2.06
C ASN A 60 19.11 1.61 -1.12
N GLU A 61 18.58 1.11 -0.01
CA GLU A 61 17.78 1.88 0.97
C GLU A 61 18.51 2.03 2.32
N GLU A 62 19.85 2.01 2.35
CA GLU A 62 20.64 2.07 3.59
C GLU A 62 20.23 3.20 4.54
N LYS A 63 19.87 4.39 3.96
CA LYS A 63 19.49 5.57 4.72
C LYS A 63 18.14 5.45 5.42
N ILE A 64 17.29 4.56 4.93
CA ILE A 64 15.89 4.43 5.35
C ILE A 64 15.70 3.21 6.27
N VAL A 65 16.58 2.21 6.22
CA VAL A 65 16.45 0.96 6.98
C VAL A 65 16.12 1.23 8.44
N LYS A 66 16.91 2.08 9.13
CA LYS A 66 16.70 2.36 10.56
C LYS A 66 15.32 2.98 10.82
N ALA A 67 14.98 4.05 10.12
CA ALA A 67 13.70 4.74 10.28
C ALA A 67 12.51 3.82 9.98
N LYS A 68 12.63 2.94 8.98
CA LYS A 68 11.60 1.97 8.65
C LYS A 68 11.47 0.88 9.70
N MET A 69 12.56 0.42 10.27
CA MET A 69 12.53 -0.56 11.36
C MET A 69 11.91 0.05 12.64
N ASP A 70 12.31 1.27 13.02
CA ASP A 70 11.70 2.00 14.13
C ASP A 70 10.17 2.14 13.92
N ASN A 71 9.73 2.45 12.69
CA ASN A 71 8.31 2.50 12.34
C ASN A 71 7.63 1.13 12.46
N CYS A 72 8.27 0.03 12.06
CA CYS A 72 7.71 -1.32 12.22
C CYS A 72 7.55 -1.69 13.70
N GLU A 73 8.44 -1.23 14.57
CA GLU A 73 8.37 -1.48 16.00
C GLU A 73 7.25 -0.70 16.69
N THR A 74 6.85 0.45 16.14
CA THR A 74 5.74 1.27 16.68
C THR A 74 4.36 0.79 16.26
N LEU A 75 4.26 -0.22 15.37
CA LEU A 75 2.97 -0.76 14.96
C LEU A 75 2.22 -1.36 16.15
N ASP A 76 0.97 -0.95 16.31
CA ASP A 76 0.05 -1.49 17.33
C ASP A 76 -0.49 -2.86 16.89
N TYR A 77 0.38 -3.87 16.96
CA TYR A 77 0.06 -5.26 16.65
C TYR A 77 0.87 -6.21 17.53
N PRO A 78 0.30 -7.36 17.96
CA PRO A 78 1.04 -8.33 18.79
C PRO A 78 2.34 -8.76 18.11
N LYS A 79 3.48 -8.55 18.78
CA LYS A 79 4.82 -8.79 18.20
C LYS A 79 5.09 -10.25 17.84
N ASN A 80 4.41 -11.17 18.50
CA ASN A 80 4.48 -12.60 18.20
C ASN A 80 3.65 -13.02 16.97
N LYS A 81 2.82 -12.12 16.45
CA LYS A 81 1.95 -12.32 15.27
C LYS A 81 2.33 -11.44 14.08
N LEU A 82 3.30 -10.52 14.27
CA LEU A 82 3.81 -9.66 13.22
C LEU A 82 5.16 -10.18 12.73
N HIS A 83 5.20 -10.67 11.50
CA HIS A 83 6.43 -11.12 10.84
C HIS A 83 6.92 -10.06 9.86
N VAL A 84 8.17 -9.65 9.97
CA VAL A 84 8.76 -8.66 9.05
C VAL A 84 9.72 -9.37 8.10
N ILE A 85 9.45 -9.27 6.81
CA ILE A 85 10.27 -9.82 5.74
C ILE A 85 10.77 -8.68 4.86
N TRP A 86 12.08 -8.54 4.73
CA TRP A 86 12.70 -7.65 3.76
C TRP A 86 13.19 -8.45 2.56
N VAL A 87 12.87 -7.95 1.38
CA VAL A 87 13.35 -8.55 0.12
C VAL A 87 14.24 -7.53 -0.56
N THR A 88 15.53 -7.80 -0.57
CA THR A 88 16.51 -6.94 -1.21
C THR A 88 16.85 -7.49 -2.60
N ASP A 89 16.76 -6.62 -3.62
CA ASP A 89 16.83 -7.00 -5.02
C ASP A 89 18.03 -6.30 -5.70
N GLY A 90 19.22 -6.91 -5.60
CA GLY A 90 20.44 -6.39 -6.15
C GLY A 90 21.03 -5.19 -5.42
N SER A 91 20.75 -5.03 -4.11
CA SER A 91 21.32 -3.93 -3.33
C SER A 91 22.84 -4.07 -3.21
N THR A 92 23.56 -2.99 -3.53
CA THR A 92 25.03 -2.89 -3.55
C THR A 92 25.58 -2.01 -2.43
N ASP A 93 24.72 -1.30 -1.71
CA ASP A 93 25.02 -0.46 -0.55
C ASP A 93 24.98 -1.25 0.77
N SER A 94 25.02 -0.55 1.90
CA SER A 94 24.98 -1.14 3.24
C SER A 94 23.61 -1.68 3.68
N THR A 95 22.57 -1.67 2.79
CA THR A 95 21.22 -2.12 3.14
C THR A 95 21.21 -3.51 3.77
N ASN A 96 21.86 -4.49 3.14
CA ASN A 96 21.85 -5.87 3.64
C ASN A 96 22.61 -6.02 4.96
N MET A 97 23.72 -5.31 5.10
CA MET A 97 24.53 -5.31 6.33
C MET A 97 23.73 -4.71 7.49
N LEU A 98 23.04 -3.60 7.28
CA LEU A 98 22.18 -2.99 8.29
C LEU A 98 21.03 -3.90 8.69
N LEU A 99 20.35 -4.53 7.71
CA LEU A 99 19.25 -5.46 7.99
C LEU A 99 19.70 -6.67 8.81
N ALA A 100 20.92 -7.16 8.60
CA ALA A 100 21.47 -8.27 9.38
C ALA A 100 21.63 -7.96 10.88
N THR A 101 21.62 -6.68 11.28
CA THR A 101 21.65 -6.29 12.70
C THR A 101 20.31 -6.48 13.42
N TYR A 102 19.23 -6.76 12.70
CA TYR A 102 17.88 -6.96 13.25
C TYR A 102 17.51 -8.46 13.29
N PRO A 103 17.73 -9.17 14.41
CA PRO A 103 17.59 -10.64 14.48
C PRO A 103 16.17 -11.16 14.28
N LYS A 104 15.16 -10.31 14.44
CA LYS A 104 13.73 -10.66 14.28
C LYS A 104 13.23 -10.48 12.83
N VAL A 105 14.10 -10.03 11.92
CA VAL A 105 13.75 -9.75 10.53
C VAL A 105 14.24 -10.87 9.64
N THR A 106 13.38 -11.36 8.76
CA THR A 106 13.79 -12.28 7.70
C THR A 106 14.24 -11.45 6.51
N VAL A 107 15.48 -11.67 6.04
CA VAL A 107 16.03 -10.98 4.87
C VAL A 107 16.17 -11.96 3.72
N LEU A 108 15.48 -11.70 2.62
CA LEU A 108 15.56 -12.46 1.38
C LEU A 108 16.39 -11.67 0.35
N PHE A 109 17.66 -11.93 0.31
CA PHE A 109 18.60 -11.27 -0.59
C PHE A 109 18.67 -11.95 -1.98
N SER A 110 18.78 -11.15 -3.04
CA SER A 110 19.20 -11.59 -4.39
C SER A 110 20.29 -10.67 -4.88
N PRO A 111 21.41 -11.21 -5.41
CA PRO A 111 22.48 -10.40 -6.00
C PRO A 111 22.07 -9.74 -7.32
N GLU A 112 21.11 -10.33 -8.03
CA GLU A 112 20.60 -9.81 -9.31
C GLU A 112 19.36 -8.94 -9.07
N ARG A 113 19.34 -7.78 -9.73
CA ARG A 113 18.17 -6.90 -9.74
C ARG A 113 17.17 -7.36 -10.80
N ARG A 114 15.99 -7.82 -10.36
CA ARG A 114 14.90 -8.29 -11.23
C ARG A 114 13.64 -7.42 -11.13
N GLY A 115 13.69 -6.40 -10.32
CA GLY A 115 12.59 -5.44 -10.12
C GLY A 115 11.61 -5.86 -9.03
N LYS A 116 10.78 -4.89 -8.61
CA LYS A 116 9.90 -5.01 -7.45
C LYS A 116 8.96 -6.23 -7.50
N THR A 117 8.35 -6.48 -8.67
CA THR A 117 7.40 -7.60 -8.82
C THR A 117 8.10 -8.95 -8.62
N ALA A 118 9.27 -9.12 -9.20
CA ALA A 118 10.05 -10.36 -9.05
C ALA A 118 10.51 -10.55 -7.59
N ALA A 119 10.93 -9.48 -6.94
CA ALA A 119 11.30 -9.49 -5.53
C ALA A 119 10.12 -9.92 -4.64
N LEU A 120 8.94 -9.34 -4.83
CA LEU A 120 7.73 -9.69 -4.08
C LEU A 120 7.32 -11.15 -4.32
N ASN A 121 7.32 -11.61 -5.58
CA ASN A 121 6.97 -12.99 -5.91
C ASN A 121 7.91 -14.00 -5.24
N ARG A 122 9.21 -13.67 -5.10
CA ARG A 122 10.19 -14.50 -4.41
C ARG A 122 9.88 -14.67 -2.92
N ALA A 123 9.22 -13.67 -2.32
CA ALA A 123 8.86 -13.72 -0.91
C ALA A 123 7.56 -14.49 -0.63
N MET A 124 6.69 -14.67 -1.63
CA MET A 124 5.37 -15.30 -1.42
C MET A 124 5.42 -16.65 -0.71
N PRO A 125 6.38 -17.57 -0.97
CA PRO A 125 6.45 -18.86 -0.26
C PRO A 125 6.77 -18.74 1.24
N PHE A 126 7.25 -17.59 1.70
CA PHE A 126 7.65 -17.34 3.10
C PHE A 126 6.57 -16.59 3.90
N ILE A 127 5.46 -16.21 3.28
CA ILE A 127 4.35 -15.51 3.94
C ILE A 127 3.53 -16.52 4.75
N LYS A 128 3.24 -16.15 5.99
CA LYS A 128 2.39 -16.90 6.91
C LYS A 128 1.00 -16.31 6.97
#